data_e803b8e09216582b5d61f42e55012062
#
_entry.id   e803b8e09216582b5d61f42e55012062
#
_cell.length_a   1.000
_cell.length_b   1.000
_cell.length_c   1.000
_cell.angle_alpha   90.00
_cell.angle_beta   90.00
_cell.angle_gamma   90.00
#
_symmetry.space_group_name_H-M   'P 1'
#
loop_
_entity.id
_entity.type
_entity.pdbx_description
1 polymer ?
#
loop_
_entity_poly.entity_id
_entity_poly.type
_entity_poly.pdbx_seq_one_letter_code
_entity_poly.pdbx_strand_id
1 'polypeptide(L)'
;DRMERKENMPAGVTWRIKGGEIASTGFAPVMDLDLLPFVYEDFRLFAHKIIYYETSRGCPFSCSYCLSSVEKRVRLRSLDKVLPELQRFLEAKVPQVKFVDRTFNCNKAHAMAIWRYIHEHDNQVTNFHFEIAADLLDEEAMELFAQMRPGLIQLEIGVQSTHQETIREICRRSDEEKVFAHVDRIHAMGNIHQHLDLIAGLPGESYAQFKQSFNDLFLHEPDELQLGFLKVLKGTVMEQKAQEYGLVYRSEPPYEVLSTKWISYEELIWLKGIEELVEMYYNSGQFTATLRYVIPSFACPFTFFSQFSLSYRSKGCHKMNHTRLGKYENLRNFLKGQGKDLPFLDEIMLLDMYRREKMKARPVWADDLPLRRKEMKDLYRSRGNELFPQEWEENNYDSKKAANHSHMEAFFFDGEKFLQDGIVQKKPCWCLFDYNRRSPLDKNARICVIAR
;
A
#
# COMPACT_ATOMS: atom_id res chain seq x y z
N ASP A 1 28.04 -27.35 32.09
CA ASP A 1 29.33 -27.08 32.70
C ASP A 1 30.21 -26.06 31.96
N ARG A 2 30.07 -25.86 30.61
CA ARG A 2 30.66 -24.71 29.90
C ARG A 2 29.94 -23.40 30.22
N MET A 3 28.65 -23.46 30.58
CA MET A 3 27.86 -22.27 30.94
C MET A 3 28.12 -21.71 32.34
N GLU A 4 28.74 -22.46 33.21
CA GLU A 4 29.10 -21.98 34.54
C GLU A 4 30.43 -21.23 34.56
N ARG A 5 31.30 -21.43 33.55
CA ARG A 5 32.58 -20.74 33.42
C ARG A 5 32.50 -19.70 32.32
N LYS A 6 32.65 -18.41 32.64
CA LYS A 6 32.72 -17.30 31.66
C LYS A 6 33.85 -17.45 30.63
N GLU A 7 34.74 -18.40 30.84
CA GLU A 7 35.89 -18.67 29.99
C GLU A 7 35.46 -19.37 28.70
N ASN A 8 35.71 -18.76 27.55
CA ASN A 8 35.41 -19.24 26.17
C ASN A 8 33.98 -19.13 25.67
N MET A 9 33.13 -18.29 26.25
CA MET A 9 31.86 -17.94 25.61
C MET A 9 32.08 -16.88 24.53
N PRO A 10 31.49 -17.03 23.30
CA PRO A 10 31.61 -16.01 22.29
C PRO A 10 30.94 -14.71 22.73
N ALA A 11 31.38 -13.58 22.18
CA ALA A 11 30.75 -12.30 22.41
C ALA A 11 29.28 -12.31 21.89
N GLY A 12 28.39 -11.54 22.53
CA GLY A 12 26.99 -11.44 22.12
C GLY A 12 26.07 -12.51 22.70
N VAL A 13 26.54 -13.30 23.68
CA VAL A 13 25.72 -14.33 24.31
C VAL A 13 25.20 -13.86 25.66
N THR A 14 23.91 -14.03 25.90
CA THR A 14 23.27 -13.83 27.19
C THR A 14 22.59 -15.12 27.61
N TRP A 15 22.84 -15.58 28.86
CA TRP A 15 22.30 -16.84 29.35
C TRP A 15 21.91 -16.74 30.83
N ARG A 16 21.07 -17.66 31.27
CA ARG A 16 20.70 -17.80 32.68
C ARG A 16 21.59 -18.83 33.35
N ILE A 17 22.25 -18.42 34.41
CA ILE A 17 23.06 -19.33 35.25
C ILE A 17 22.19 -20.04 36.31
N LYS A 18 22.76 -21.12 36.92
CA LYS A 18 22.13 -21.78 38.05
C LYS A 18 21.90 -20.78 39.20
N GLY A 19 20.67 -20.65 39.67
CA GLY A 19 20.28 -19.63 40.65
C GLY A 19 19.44 -18.49 40.06
N GLY A 20 19.25 -18.45 38.72
CA GLY A 20 18.32 -17.52 38.04
C GLY A 20 18.94 -16.20 37.59
N GLU A 21 20.18 -15.92 37.95
CA GLU A 21 20.88 -14.72 37.48
C GLU A 21 21.16 -14.77 35.98
N ILE A 22 21.16 -13.58 35.35
CA ILE A 22 21.47 -13.42 33.92
C ILE A 22 22.94 -13.02 33.79
N ALA A 23 23.70 -13.80 33.05
CA ALA A 23 25.06 -13.50 32.65
C ALA A 23 25.11 -13.11 31.18
N SER A 24 26.02 -12.22 30.79
CA SER A 24 26.23 -11.79 29.43
C SER A 24 27.71 -11.56 29.12
N THR A 25 28.12 -11.84 27.89
CA THR A 25 29.44 -11.48 27.37
C THR A 25 29.47 -10.11 26.70
N GLY A 26 28.38 -9.33 26.82
CA GLY A 26 28.25 -8.04 26.17
C GLY A 26 27.82 -8.17 24.69
N PHE A 27 27.99 -7.09 23.92
CA PHE A 27 27.64 -7.10 22.51
C PHE A 27 28.69 -7.82 21.65
N ALA A 28 28.23 -8.53 20.63
CA ALA A 28 29.10 -9.07 19.60
C ALA A 28 29.77 -7.93 18.79
N PRO A 29 30.97 -8.15 18.26
CA PRO A 29 31.56 -7.24 17.29
C PRO A 29 30.60 -6.98 16.11
N VAL A 30 30.64 -5.77 15.58
CA VAL A 30 29.84 -5.42 14.42
C VAL A 30 30.32 -6.22 13.22
N MET A 31 29.44 -7.04 12.65
CA MET A 31 29.75 -7.88 11.50
C MET A 31 29.79 -7.05 10.22
N ASP A 32 30.76 -7.34 9.34
CA ASP A 32 30.76 -6.85 7.97
C ASP A 32 29.62 -7.52 7.18
N LEU A 33 28.76 -6.71 6.56
CA LEU A 33 27.60 -7.23 5.84
C LEU A 33 27.98 -7.93 4.52
N ASP A 34 29.16 -7.68 3.99
CA ASP A 34 29.66 -8.39 2.79
C ASP A 34 30.03 -9.85 3.05
N LEU A 35 30.14 -10.23 4.34
CA LEU A 35 30.31 -11.63 4.73
C LEU A 35 29.02 -12.44 4.73
N LEU A 36 27.85 -11.78 4.60
CA LEU A 36 26.57 -12.48 4.50
C LEU A 36 26.48 -13.23 3.16
N PRO A 37 26.22 -14.54 3.18
CA PRO A 37 26.03 -15.30 1.95
C PRO A 37 24.71 -14.93 1.27
N PHE A 38 24.66 -15.07 -0.05
CA PHE A 38 23.42 -15.02 -0.79
C PHE A 38 22.61 -16.31 -0.54
N VAL A 39 21.44 -16.18 0.06
CA VAL A 39 20.66 -17.35 0.57
C VAL A 39 19.65 -17.90 -0.43
N TYR A 40 19.41 -17.21 -1.55
CA TYR A 40 18.42 -17.60 -2.56
C TYR A 40 19.08 -18.42 -3.68
N GLU A 41 19.47 -19.65 -3.38
CA GLU A 41 20.15 -20.53 -4.37
C GLU A 41 19.18 -21.15 -5.38
N ASP A 42 17.98 -21.55 -4.94
CA ASP A 42 16.93 -22.14 -5.78
C ASP A 42 15.66 -21.30 -5.75
N PHE A 43 15.46 -20.46 -6.76
CA PHE A 43 14.30 -19.56 -6.87
C PHE A 43 12.98 -20.31 -7.04
N ARG A 44 12.96 -21.57 -7.47
CA ARG A 44 11.74 -22.37 -7.59
C ARG A 44 11.03 -22.52 -6.25
N LEU A 45 11.77 -22.52 -5.15
CA LEU A 45 11.23 -22.58 -3.78
C LEU A 45 10.48 -21.31 -3.39
N PHE A 46 10.65 -20.21 -4.13
CA PHE A 46 10.12 -18.89 -3.87
C PHE A 46 9.18 -18.38 -4.95
N ALA A 47 8.74 -19.22 -5.90
CA ALA A 47 7.94 -18.84 -7.07
C ALA A 47 6.65 -18.05 -6.75
N HIS A 48 6.10 -18.21 -5.54
CA HIS A 48 4.89 -17.50 -5.08
C HIS A 48 5.11 -16.76 -3.76
N LYS A 49 6.34 -16.40 -3.45
CA LYS A 49 6.71 -15.72 -2.21
C LYS A 49 7.37 -14.38 -2.50
N ILE A 50 7.18 -13.43 -1.61
CA ILE A 50 7.95 -12.19 -1.59
C ILE A 50 9.36 -12.54 -1.16
N ILE A 51 10.36 -12.09 -1.90
CA ILE A 51 11.78 -12.19 -1.53
C ILE A 51 12.14 -10.98 -0.69
N TYR A 52 12.69 -11.21 0.49
CA TYR A 52 13.21 -10.15 1.34
C TYR A 52 14.72 -10.02 1.13
N TYR A 53 15.18 -8.80 0.90
CA TYR A 53 16.58 -8.52 0.60
C TYR A 53 17.09 -7.33 1.41
N GLU A 54 18.31 -7.42 1.94
CA GLU A 54 18.93 -6.39 2.78
C GLU A 54 20.22 -5.91 2.13
N THR A 55 20.32 -4.59 1.91
CA THR A 55 21.55 -3.94 1.41
C THR A 55 22.17 -3.01 2.46
N SER A 56 21.40 -2.65 3.48
CA SER A 56 21.89 -1.83 4.58
C SER A 56 21.26 -2.25 5.90
N ARG A 57 21.98 -2.04 6.99
CA ARG A 57 21.49 -2.27 8.35
C ARG A 57 21.77 -1.07 9.24
N GLY A 58 20.76 -0.70 10.05
CA GLY A 58 20.76 0.49 10.90
C GLY A 58 19.92 1.61 10.28
N CYS A 59 19.72 2.70 11.03
CA CYS A 59 18.98 3.87 10.58
C CYS A 59 19.61 5.14 11.20
N PRO A 60 19.82 6.22 10.44
CA PRO A 60 20.44 7.44 10.97
C PRO A 60 19.47 8.27 11.82
N PHE A 61 18.18 7.97 11.77
CA PHE A 61 17.13 8.70 12.49
C PHE A 61 16.98 8.22 13.93
N SER A 62 16.27 9.00 14.74
CA SER A 62 16.18 8.82 16.21
C SER A 62 14.73 8.61 16.69
N CYS A 63 13.84 8.10 15.83
CA CYS A 63 12.42 7.90 16.16
C CYS A 63 12.30 7.07 17.45
N SER A 64 11.62 7.64 18.46
CA SER A 64 11.59 7.09 19.83
C SER A 64 10.91 5.73 19.95
N TYR A 65 10.02 5.38 19.02
CA TYR A 65 9.28 4.11 18.95
C TYR A 65 10.01 3.00 18.19
N CYS A 66 11.07 3.34 17.44
CA CYS A 66 11.68 2.41 16.49
C CYS A 66 12.95 1.73 17.07
N LEU A 67 13.02 0.40 16.98
CA LEU A 67 14.21 -0.35 17.38
C LEU A 67 15.43 -0.03 16.51
N SER A 68 15.23 0.32 15.25
CA SER A 68 16.34 0.66 14.34
C SER A 68 17.05 1.96 14.73
N SER A 69 16.43 2.80 15.56
CA SER A 69 17.04 4.02 16.09
C SER A 69 18.01 3.78 17.25
N VAL A 70 18.04 2.57 17.81
CA VAL A 70 18.95 2.19 18.90
C VAL A 70 20.39 2.16 18.38
N GLU A 71 20.61 1.63 17.18
CA GLU A 71 21.90 1.64 16.50
C GLU A 71 21.89 2.68 15.36
N LYS A 72 22.48 3.85 15.60
CA LYS A 72 22.48 4.98 14.64
C LYS A 72 23.48 4.81 13.50
N ARG A 73 24.33 3.81 13.52
CA ARG A 73 25.31 3.56 12.49
C ARG A 73 24.69 2.77 11.35
N VAL A 74 24.57 3.39 10.18
CA VAL A 74 24.19 2.68 8.96
C VAL A 74 25.41 1.94 8.41
N ARG A 75 25.25 0.66 8.15
CA ARG A 75 26.23 -0.21 7.47
C ARG A 75 25.67 -0.60 6.13
N LEU A 76 26.44 -0.43 5.10
CA LEU A 76 26.06 -0.78 3.72
C LEU A 76 26.80 -2.05 3.29
N ARG A 77 26.15 -2.88 2.51
CA ARG A 77 26.81 -3.89 1.69
C ARG A 77 27.44 -3.22 0.49
N SER A 78 28.58 -3.71 0.03
CA SER A 78 29.24 -3.17 -1.15
C SER A 78 28.37 -3.40 -2.40
N LEU A 79 28.42 -2.44 -3.34
CA LEU A 79 27.72 -2.57 -4.61
C LEU A 79 28.26 -3.75 -5.43
N ASP A 80 29.53 -4.11 -5.26
CA ASP A 80 30.14 -5.29 -5.89
C ASP A 80 29.48 -6.62 -5.48
N LYS A 81 28.79 -6.64 -4.34
CA LYS A 81 27.98 -7.78 -3.89
C LYS A 81 26.51 -7.61 -4.30
N VAL A 82 25.97 -6.41 -4.07
CA VAL A 82 24.55 -6.13 -4.25
C VAL A 82 24.13 -6.24 -5.72
N LEU A 83 24.85 -5.62 -6.66
CA LEU A 83 24.44 -5.58 -8.05
C LEU A 83 24.41 -6.97 -8.73
N PRO A 84 25.42 -7.85 -8.54
CA PRO A 84 25.33 -9.22 -9.05
C PRO A 84 24.19 -10.04 -8.42
N GLU A 85 23.86 -9.82 -7.15
CA GLU A 85 22.74 -10.50 -6.50
C GLU A 85 21.39 -10.01 -7.05
N LEU A 86 21.24 -8.71 -7.34
CA LEU A 86 20.07 -8.15 -8.02
C LEU A 86 19.90 -8.73 -9.42
N GLN A 87 21.01 -8.90 -10.16
CA GLN A 87 20.99 -9.54 -11.47
C GLN A 87 20.38 -10.95 -11.42
N ARG A 88 20.70 -11.73 -10.38
CA ARG A 88 20.12 -13.07 -10.19
C ARG A 88 18.60 -13.03 -9.99
N PHE A 89 18.07 -12.03 -9.25
CA PHE A 89 16.62 -11.86 -9.11
C PHE A 89 15.96 -11.49 -10.44
N LEU A 90 16.59 -10.63 -11.22
CA LEU A 90 16.10 -10.21 -12.53
C LEU A 90 16.11 -11.37 -13.54
N GLU A 91 17.18 -12.17 -13.60
CA GLU A 91 17.29 -13.36 -14.46
C GLU A 91 16.26 -14.42 -14.10
N ALA A 92 16.02 -14.64 -12.79
CA ALA A 92 15.03 -15.56 -12.29
C ALA A 92 13.58 -15.05 -12.45
N LYS A 93 13.39 -13.79 -12.88
CA LYS A 93 12.09 -13.14 -13.04
C LYS A 93 11.21 -13.25 -11.79
N VAL A 94 11.81 -13.07 -10.61
CA VAL A 94 11.05 -13.13 -9.37
C VAL A 94 9.98 -12.03 -9.37
N PRO A 95 8.73 -12.31 -8.95
CA PRO A 95 7.66 -11.33 -9.04
C PRO A 95 7.91 -10.08 -8.21
N GLN A 96 8.44 -10.24 -6.98
CA GLN A 96 8.67 -9.11 -6.08
C GLN A 96 9.87 -9.33 -5.17
N VAL A 97 10.69 -8.29 -5.03
CA VAL A 97 11.77 -8.18 -4.05
C VAL A 97 11.46 -7.01 -3.11
N LYS A 98 11.25 -7.29 -1.82
CA LYS A 98 11.08 -6.26 -0.79
C LYS A 98 12.40 -6.03 -0.07
N PHE A 99 12.92 -4.81 -0.19
CA PHE A 99 14.07 -4.38 0.60
C PHE A 99 13.64 -4.18 2.06
N VAL A 100 14.44 -4.70 2.99
CA VAL A 100 14.19 -4.55 4.43
C VAL A 100 15.07 -3.49 5.08
N ASP A 101 15.74 -2.71 4.26
CA ASP A 101 16.50 -1.51 4.64
C ASP A 101 15.54 -0.48 5.25
N ARG A 102 15.84 0.01 6.46
CA ARG A 102 14.91 0.85 7.26
C ARG A 102 14.70 2.26 6.74
N THR A 103 15.63 2.77 5.99
CA THR A 103 15.53 4.01 5.20
C THR A 103 16.49 3.84 4.05
N PHE A 104 16.00 3.23 2.99
CA PHE A 104 16.82 2.79 1.87
C PHE A 104 17.64 3.94 1.27
N ASN A 105 17.04 5.12 1.14
CA ASN A 105 17.68 6.29 0.54
C ASN A 105 18.47 7.19 1.51
N CYS A 106 18.76 6.71 2.72
CA CYS A 106 19.58 7.48 3.67
C CYS A 106 21.03 7.68 3.20
N ASN A 107 21.52 6.83 2.27
CA ASN A 107 22.75 7.06 1.52
C ASN A 107 22.39 7.20 0.03
N LYS A 108 22.40 8.46 -0.45
CA LYS A 108 22.00 8.79 -1.82
C LYS A 108 22.81 7.99 -2.87
N ALA A 109 24.15 7.93 -2.75
CA ALA A 109 24.98 7.29 -3.75
C ALA A 109 24.66 5.79 -3.89
N HIS A 110 24.45 5.10 -2.76
CA HIS A 110 24.06 3.69 -2.74
C HIS A 110 22.68 3.47 -3.35
N ALA A 111 21.68 4.25 -2.93
CA ALA A 111 20.33 4.16 -3.45
C ALA A 111 20.24 4.42 -4.95
N MET A 112 20.87 5.50 -5.43
CA MET A 112 20.90 5.86 -6.85
C MET A 112 21.59 4.79 -7.71
N ALA A 113 22.68 4.18 -7.24
CA ALA A 113 23.34 3.11 -7.96
C ALA A 113 22.42 1.89 -8.14
N ILE A 114 21.66 1.51 -7.08
CA ILE A 114 20.71 0.41 -7.14
C ILE A 114 19.51 0.75 -8.03
N TRP A 115 18.91 1.93 -7.88
CA TRP A 115 17.76 2.35 -8.68
C TRP A 115 18.09 2.44 -10.18
N ARG A 116 19.29 2.96 -10.54
CA ARG A 116 19.75 2.98 -11.93
C ARG A 116 19.95 1.56 -12.45
N TYR A 117 20.59 0.70 -11.68
CA TYR A 117 20.84 -0.68 -12.08
C TYR A 117 19.55 -1.44 -12.40
N ILE A 118 18.54 -1.36 -11.52
CA ILE A 118 17.25 -2.05 -11.75
C ILE A 118 16.46 -1.43 -12.91
N HIS A 119 16.60 -0.14 -13.17
CA HIS A 119 16.00 0.52 -14.31
C HIS A 119 16.66 0.06 -15.63
N GLU A 120 17.98 0.06 -15.68
CA GLU A 120 18.76 -0.31 -16.88
C GLU A 120 18.63 -1.81 -17.23
N HIS A 121 18.41 -2.67 -16.24
CA HIS A 121 18.30 -4.12 -16.41
C HIS A 121 16.86 -4.64 -16.22
N ASP A 122 15.87 -3.78 -16.35
CA ASP A 122 14.47 -4.16 -16.11
C ASP A 122 14.01 -5.34 -17.00
N ASN A 123 13.57 -6.41 -16.36
CA ASN A 123 13.09 -7.64 -17.01
C ASN A 123 11.58 -7.62 -17.33
N GLN A 124 10.90 -6.49 -17.14
CA GLN A 124 9.47 -6.27 -17.34
C GLN A 124 8.54 -7.11 -16.43
N VAL A 125 9.08 -7.75 -15.40
CA VAL A 125 8.34 -8.64 -14.48
C VAL A 125 8.52 -8.21 -13.02
N THR A 126 9.79 -8.10 -12.57
CA THR A 126 10.12 -7.91 -11.16
C THR A 126 9.70 -6.52 -10.67
N ASN A 127 9.04 -6.50 -9.51
CA ASN A 127 8.78 -5.28 -8.74
C ASN A 127 9.74 -5.20 -7.56
N PHE A 128 10.25 -4.02 -7.27
CA PHE A 128 11.14 -3.75 -6.14
C PHE A 128 10.47 -2.79 -5.16
N HIS A 129 10.32 -3.20 -3.90
CA HIS A 129 9.68 -2.43 -2.85
C HIS A 129 10.72 -1.85 -1.89
N PHE A 130 10.65 -0.54 -1.64
CA PHE A 130 11.59 0.20 -0.80
C PHE A 130 10.89 1.00 0.29
N GLU A 131 11.40 0.95 1.53
CA GLU A 131 11.05 1.88 2.60
C GLU A 131 11.97 3.11 2.50
N ILE A 132 11.42 4.29 2.27
CA ILE A 132 12.17 5.53 2.03
C ILE A 132 11.77 6.69 2.95
N ALA A 133 12.66 7.68 3.04
CA ALA A 133 12.33 9.02 3.53
C ALA A 133 12.15 9.93 2.31
N ALA A 134 10.90 10.34 2.03
CA ALA A 134 10.60 11.07 0.79
C ALA A 134 11.20 12.48 0.77
N ASP A 135 11.42 13.11 1.93
CA ASP A 135 12.11 14.40 2.06
C ASP A 135 13.61 14.37 1.69
N LEU A 136 14.20 13.16 1.58
CA LEU A 136 15.58 12.98 1.10
C LEU A 136 15.67 12.79 -0.43
N LEU A 137 14.55 12.70 -1.14
CA LEU A 137 14.56 12.66 -2.59
C LEU A 137 15.02 14.00 -3.16
N ASP A 138 15.70 13.95 -4.30
CA ASP A 138 16.13 15.13 -5.04
C ASP A 138 15.74 15.02 -6.53
N GLU A 139 16.08 16.04 -7.30
CA GLU A 139 15.72 16.11 -8.72
C GLU A 139 16.27 14.92 -9.52
N GLU A 140 17.49 14.48 -9.23
CA GLU A 140 18.12 13.35 -9.91
C GLU A 140 17.35 12.05 -9.71
N ALA A 141 16.85 11.81 -8.48
CA ALA A 141 16.01 10.66 -8.18
C ALA A 141 14.63 10.77 -8.88
N MET A 142 14.05 11.97 -8.87
CA MET A 142 12.74 12.21 -9.50
C MET A 142 12.79 12.05 -11.02
N GLU A 143 13.86 12.52 -11.66
CA GLU A 143 14.08 12.34 -13.10
C GLU A 143 14.26 10.86 -13.48
N LEU A 144 14.97 10.09 -12.64
CA LEU A 144 15.12 8.65 -12.83
C LEU A 144 13.77 7.92 -12.66
N PHE A 145 13.00 8.27 -11.63
CA PHE A 145 11.69 7.68 -11.36
C PHE A 145 10.70 7.91 -12.52
N ALA A 146 10.71 9.10 -13.12
CA ALA A 146 9.87 9.42 -14.27
C ALA A 146 10.14 8.54 -15.51
N GLN A 147 11.35 7.96 -15.62
CA GLN A 147 11.75 7.10 -16.74
C GLN A 147 11.47 5.62 -16.49
N MET A 148 11.14 5.23 -15.25
CA MET A 148 10.87 3.84 -14.90
C MET A 148 9.54 3.36 -15.47
N ARG A 149 9.47 2.08 -15.88
CA ARG A 149 8.19 1.50 -16.29
C ARG A 149 7.20 1.47 -15.12
N PRO A 150 5.90 1.54 -15.40
CA PRO A 150 4.88 1.38 -14.37
C PRO A 150 5.03 0.03 -13.63
N GLY A 151 5.10 0.10 -12.29
CA GLY A 151 5.22 -1.05 -11.41
C GLY A 151 6.63 -1.65 -11.29
N LEU A 152 7.69 -0.97 -11.78
CA LEU A 152 9.07 -1.40 -11.52
C LEU A 152 9.42 -1.24 -10.04
N ILE A 153 9.07 -0.11 -9.44
CA ILE A 153 9.27 0.15 -8.03
C ILE A 153 7.97 0.46 -7.30
N GLN A 154 7.98 0.23 -6.01
CA GLN A 154 6.97 0.59 -5.04
C GLN A 154 7.65 1.26 -3.86
N LEU A 155 7.09 2.34 -3.36
CA LEU A 155 7.66 3.15 -2.28
C LEU A 155 6.74 3.13 -1.06
N GLU A 156 7.30 2.73 0.09
CA GLU A 156 6.67 2.83 1.40
C GLU A 156 7.24 4.04 2.11
N ILE A 157 6.38 5.00 2.44
CA ILE A 157 6.73 6.32 2.96
C ILE A 157 6.06 6.51 4.30
N GLY A 158 6.83 6.40 5.37
CA GLY A 158 6.32 6.66 6.71
C GLY A 158 6.12 8.15 6.94
N VAL A 159 4.88 8.61 7.10
CA VAL A 159 4.54 9.96 7.58
C VAL A 159 4.35 9.95 9.08
N GLN A 160 3.62 8.98 9.58
CA GLN A 160 3.31 8.64 10.96
C GLN A 160 2.26 9.56 11.60
N SER A 161 2.36 10.88 11.45
CA SER A 161 1.44 11.92 11.88
C SER A 161 1.75 13.22 11.12
N THR A 162 0.77 14.11 10.92
CA THR A 162 0.97 15.49 10.47
C THR A 162 0.95 16.47 11.64
N HIS A 163 0.69 16.00 12.86
CA HIS A 163 0.68 16.83 14.04
C HIS A 163 2.10 17.13 14.52
N GLN A 164 2.53 18.38 14.39
CA GLN A 164 3.91 18.80 14.59
C GLN A 164 4.44 18.57 16.02
N GLU A 165 3.56 18.62 17.06
CA GLU A 165 3.97 18.32 18.43
C GLU A 165 4.26 16.83 18.59
N THR A 166 3.42 15.96 17.99
CA THR A 166 3.63 14.51 17.96
C THR A 166 4.94 14.16 17.25
N ILE A 167 5.21 14.76 16.09
CA ILE A 167 6.45 14.53 15.32
C ILE A 167 7.69 14.90 16.16
N ARG A 168 7.63 16.02 16.88
CA ARG A 168 8.72 16.43 17.80
C ARG A 168 8.87 15.48 18.97
N GLU A 169 7.76 15.05 19.58
CA GLU A 169 7.77 14.17 20.75
C GLU A 169 8.32 12.78 20.43
N ILE A 170 8.02 12.26 19.25
CA ILE A 170 8.59 10.96 18.79
C ILE A 170 9.99 11.11 18.20
N CYS A 171 10.63 12.29 18.33
CA CYS A 171 11.97 12.58 17.81
C CYS A 171 12.14 12.28 16.32
N ARG A 172 11.07 12.37 15.54
CA ARG A 172 11.10 12.21 14.09
C ARG A 172 11.53 13.50 13.43
N ARG A 173 12.50 13.39 12.52
CA ARG A 173 12.92 14.52 11.67
C ARG A 173 12.41 14.24 10.27
N SER A 174 11.50 15.06 9.79
CA SER A 174 10.94 15.00 8.44
C SER A 174 10.50 16.40 8.03
N ASP A 175 10.72 16.74 6.79
CA ASP A 175 10.22 17.98 6.19
C ASP A 175 8.89 17.61 5.48
N GLU A 176 7.78 17.89 6.16
CA GLU A 176 6.44 17.52 5.72
C GLU A 176 6.08 18.12 4.35
N GLU A 177 6.42 19.40 4.13
CA GLU A 177 6.15 20.10 2.86
C GLU A 177 6.86 19.40 1.70
N LYS A 178 8.12 19.00 1.89
CA LYS A 178 8.87 18.23 0.88
C LYS A 178 8.32 16.84 0.70
N VAL A 179 7.94 16.15 1.78
CA VAL A 179 7.32 14.81 1.67
C VAL A 179 6.12 14.88 0.75
N PHE A 180 5.17 15.78 1.02
CA PHE A 180 3.96 15.88 0.22
C PHE A 180 4.20 16.38 -1.19
N ALA A 181 5.10 17.35 -1.39
CA ALA A 181 5.48 17.79 -2.73
C ALA A 181 6.06 16.63 -3.59
N HIS A 182 6.88 15.75 -2.99
CA HIS A 182 7.41 14.59 -3.70
C HIS A 182 6.34 13.50 -3.90
N VAL A 183 5.48 13.26 -2.92
CA VAL A 183 4.34 12.32 -3.06
C VAL A 183 3.44 12.74 -4.22
N ASP A 184 3.03 14.01 -4.29
CA ASP A 184 2.18 14.53 -5.36
C ASP A 184 2.86 14.43 -6.73
N ARG A 185 4.16 14.73 -6.78
CA ARG A 185 4.91 14.63 -8.02
C ARG A 185 5.04 13.18 -8.50
N ILE A 186 5.28 12.22 -7.61
CA ILE A 186 5.33 10.80 -7.95
C ILE A 186 3.94 10.30 -8.35
N HIS A 187 2.88 10.74 -7.65
CA HIS A 187 1.51 10.42 -8.02
C HIS A 187 1.20 10.89 -9.46
N ALA A 188 1.60 12.11 -9.81
CA ALA A 188 1.41 12.66 -11.16
C ALA A 188 2.17 11.90 -12.27
N MET A 189 3.27 11.20 -11.95
CA MET A 189 3.97 10.32 -12.90
C MET A 189 3.15 9.08 -13.26
N GLY A 190 2.32 8.56 -12.33
CA GLY A 190 1.42 7.44 -12.55
C GLY A 190 2.10 6.10 -12.84
N ASN A 191 3.36 5.93 -12.42
CA ASN A 191 4.16 4.73 -12.70
C ASN A 191 4.69 4.02 -11.45
N ILE A 192 4.59 4.64 -10.27
CA ILE A 192 5.11 4.12 -8.99
C ILE A 192 3.96 4.01 -8.01
N HIS A 193 3.80 2.83 -7.41
CA HIS A 193 2.85 2.60 -6.33
C HIS A 193 3.38 3.22 -5.04
N GLN A 194 2.59 4.09 -4.42
CA GLN A 194 2.93 4.79 -3.19
C GLN A 194 2.10 4.28 -2.02
N HIS A 195 2.78 3.93 -0.95
CA HIS A 195 2.22 3.47 0.30
C HIS A 195 2.57 4.49 1.39
N LEU A 196 1.59 5.14 1.98
CA LEU A 196 1.76 6.11 3.06
C LEU A 196 1.30 5.55 4.40
N ASP A 197 2.08 5.77 5.46
CA ASP A 197 1.82 5.19 6.78
C ASP A 197 1.48 6.25 7.82
N LEU A 198 0.46 5.94 8.64
CA LEU A 198 0.15 6.61 9.90
C LEU A 198 0.26 5.65 11.08
N ILE A 199 0.58 6.16 12.26
CA ILE A 199 0.60 5.39 13.51
C ILE A 199 -0.35 6.01 14.53
N ALA A 200 -1.43 5.32 14.85
CA ALA A 200 -2.35 5.69 15.91
C ALA A 200 -1.75 5.41 17.31
N GLY A 201 -2.04 6.29 18.26
CA GLY A 201 -1.60 6.14 19.65
C GLY A 201 -0.19 6.68 19.93
N LEU A 202 0.35 7.51 19.05
CA LEU A 202 1.58 8.24 19.31
C LEU A 202 1.41 9.26 20.45
N PRO A 203 2.47 9.55 21.24
CA PRO A 203 2.44 10.59 22.25
C PRO A 203 2.09 11.96 21.67
N GLY A 204 1.24 12.71 22.37
CA GLY A 204 0.83 14.04 21.94
C GLY A 204 -0.28 14.07 20.88
N GLU A 205 -0.78 12.90 20.43
CA GLU A 205 -1.81 12.84 19.39
C GLU A 205 -3.13 12.31 19.93
N SER A 206 -4.14 13.16 19.95
CA SER A 206 -5.52 12.80 20.27
C SER A 206 -6.25 12.20 19.06
N TYR A 207 -7.42 11.61 19.29
CA TYR A 207 -8.30 11.14 18.23
C TYR A 207 -8.62 12.21 17.17
N ALA A 208 -8.81 13.46 17.60
CA ALA A 208 -9.11 14.57 16.69
C ALA A 208 -7.89 14.95 15.82
N GLN A 209 -6.68 14.89 16.38
CA GLN A 209 -5.44 15.15 15.64
C GLN A 209 -5.13 14.01 14.68
N PHE A 210 -5.31 12.76 15.09
CA PHE A 210 -5.19 11.59 14.18
C PHE A 210 -6.20 11.67 13.01
N LYS A 211 -7.44 12.09 13.28
CA LYS A 211 -8.42 12.38 12.23
C LYS A 211 -7.90 13.41 11.23
N GLN A 212 -7.22 14.45 11.70
CA GLN A 212 -6.62 15.47 10.81
C GLN A 212 -5.50 14.84 9.99
N SER A 213 -4.56 14.13 10.61
CA SER A 213 -3.47 13.42 9.92
C SER A 213 -4.00 12.46 8.85
N PHE A 214 -5.07 11.74 9.14
CA PHE A 214 -5.73 10.87 8.15
C PHE A 214 -6.25 11.65 6.94
N ASN A 215 -6.96 12.77 7.18
CA ASN A 215 -7.51 13.57 6.08
C ASN A 215 -6.41 14.23 5.26
N ASP A 216 -5.33 14.70 5.91
CA ASP A 216 -4.19 15.29 5.22
C ASP A 216 -3.55 14.30 4.25
N LEU A 217 -3.26 13.07 4.71
CA LEU A 217 -2.70 12.06 3.82
C LEU A 217 -3.66 11.64 2.71
N PHE A 218 -4.94 11.54 3.02
CA PHE A 218 -5.94 11.12 2.05
C PHE A 218 -6.07 12.10 0.86
N LEU A 219 -5.77 13.40 1.06
CA LEU A 219 -5.78 14.42 0.00
C LEU A 219 -4.70 14.21 -1.06
N HIS A 220 -3.62 13.50 -0.73
CA HIS A 220 -2.54 13.16 -1.65
C HIS A 220 -2.78 11.87 -2.44
N GLU A 221 -3.98 11.28 -2.32
CA GLU A 221 -4.43 10.10 -3.06
C GLU A 221 -3.38 8.98 -3.13
N PRO A 222 -2.79 8.52 -2.01
CA PRO A 222 -1.84 7.41 -2.06
C PRO A 222 -2.52 6.15 -2.59
N ASP A 223 -1.77 5.28 -3.26
CA ASP A 223 -2.30 3.99 -3.74
C ASP A 223 -2.69 3.07 -2.56
N GLU A 224 -1.98 3.20 -1.44
CA GLU A 224 -2.23 2.48 -0.20
C GLU A 224 -2.03 3.40 1.00
N LEU A 225 -3.00 3.43 1.91
CA LEU A 225 -2.94 4.16 3.17
C LEU A 225 -2.95 3.17 4.33
N GLN A 226 -1.81 3.00 4.97
CA GLN A 226 -1.68 2.09 6.11
C GLN A 226 -1.91 2.81 7.42
N LEU A 227 -2.86 2.29 8.19
CA LEU A 227 -3.11 2.74 9.56
C LEU A 227 -2.47 1.74 10.54
N GLY A 228 -1.27 2.07 11.01
CA GLY A 228 -0.59 1.31 12.06
C GLY A 228 -1.05 1.71 13.46
N PHE A 229 -0.73 0.88 14.45
CA PHE A 229 -0.93 1.17 15.88
C PHE A 229 0.41 1.09 16.58
N LEU A 230 0.67 2.05 17.48
CA LEU A 230 1.92 2.13 18.21
C LEU A 230 2.24 0.78 18.90
N LYS A 231 3.46 0.30 18.69
CA LYS A 231 4.02 -0.87 19.37
C LYS A 231 5.11 -0.39 20.32
N VAL A 232 4.92 -0.66 21.61
CA VAL A 232 5.88 -0.27 22.65
C VAL A 232 6.97 -1.35 22.73
N LEU A 233 7.95 -1.24 21.83
CA LEU A 233 8.97 -2.26 21.67
C LEU A 233 10.03 -2.16 22.77
N LYS A 234 10.44 -3.30 23.33
CA LYS A 234 11.45 -3.38 24.38
C LYS A 234 12.79 -2.80 23.92
N GLY A 235 13.42 -1.99 24.77
CA GLY A 235 14.70 -1.34 24.49
C GLY A 235 14.58 0.00 23.75
N THR A 236 13.37 0.44 23.37
CA THR A 236 13.15 1.74 22.75
C THR A 236 13.02 2.86 23.79
N VAL A 237 13.21 4.11 23.34
CA VAL A 237 12.92 5.30 24.16
C VAL A 237 11.44 5.36 24.52
N MET A 238 10.57 4.88 23.65
CA MET A 238 9.12 4.81 23.88
C MET A 238 8.79 3.92 25.09
N GLU A 239 9.46 2.76 25.24
CA GLU A 239 9.28 1.92 26.42
C GLU A 239 9.75 2.64 27.69
N GLN A 240 10.91 3.31 27.64
CA GLN A 240 11.46 4.04 28.79
C GLN A 240 10.52 5.17 29.27
N LYS A 241 9.82 5.82 28.34
CA LYS A 241 8.87 6.91 28.61
C LYS A 241 7.42 6.42 28.79
N ALA A 242 7.16 5.12 28.76
CA ALA A 242 5.80 4.57 28.78
C ALA A 242 4.99 5.08 30.00
N GLN A 243 5.58 5.16 31.17
CA GLN A 243 4.92 5.69 32.36
C GLN A 243 4.62 7.21 32.22
N GLU A 244 5.57 7.97 31.70
CA GLU A 244 5.42 9.41 31.45
C GLU A 244 4.26 9.72 30.51
N TYR A 245 4.11 8.93 29.45
CA TYR A 245 3.04 9.04 28.45
C TYR A 245 1.74 8.32 28.83
N GLY A 246 1.71 7.64 29.99
CA GLY A 246 0.56 6.87 30.43
C GLY A 246 0.18 5.75 29.42
N LEU A 247 1.20 5.13 28.80
CA LEU A 247 0.96 4.08 27.83
C LEU A 247 0.50 2.81 28.55
N VAL A 248 -0.69 2.34 28.23
CA VAL A 248 -1.14 0.98 28.50
C VAL A 248 -1.00 0.17 27.24
N TYR A 249 -0.28 -0.94 27.29
CA TYR A 249 0.01 -1.76 26.12
C TYR A 249 0.10 -3.25 26.48
N ARG A 250 0.04 -4.11 25.47
CA ARG A 250 0.15 -5.56 25.65
C ARG A 250 1.56 -5.92 26.10
N SER A 251 1.68 -6.75 27.15
CA SER A 251 2.97 -7.24 27.64
C SER A 251 3.65 -8.26 26.72
N GLU A 252 2.88 -8.83 25.79
CA GLU A 252 3.30 -9.83 24.82
C GLU A 252 3.27 -9.26 23.38
N PRO A 253 4.05 -9.84 22.44
CA PRO A 253 3.98 -9.45 21.04
C PRO A 253 2.55 -9.42 20.52
N PRO A 254 2.20 -8.39 19.75
CA PRO A 254 3.04 -7.37 19.15
C PRO A 254 3.31 -6.13 20.02
N TYR A 255 3.08 -6.14 21.32
CA TYR A 255 3.28 -5.01 22.26
C TYR A 255 2.47 -3.76 21.90
N GLU A 256 1.30 -3.97 21.34
CA GLU A 256 0.45 -2.91 20.82
C GLU A 256 -0.17 -2.08 21.94
N VAL A 257 -0.24 -0.76 21.72
CA VAL A 257 -0.85 0.19 22.63
C VAL A 257 -2.36 -0.07 22.77
N LEU A 258 -2.86 0.06 23.99
CA LEU A 258 -4.28 -0.06 24.33
C LEU A 258 -4.90 1.29 24.71
N SER A 259 -4.12 2.20 25.29
CA SER A 259 -4.50 3.59 25.57
C SER A 259 -3.26 4.43 25.90
N THR A 260 -3.40 5.74 25.81
CA THR A 260 -2.38 6.72 26.18
C THR A 260 -3.02 7.86 26.98
N LYS A 261 -2.24 8.89 27.38
CA LYS A 261 -2.81 10.11 27.98
C LYS A 261 -3.74 10.89 27.03
N TRP A 262 -3.59 10.70 25.71
CA TRP A 262 -4.25 11.51 24.67
C TRP A 262 -5.35 10.79 23.94
N ILE A 263 -5.33 9.45 23.93
CA ILE A 263 -6.33 8.63 23.24
C ILE A 263 -6.76 7.46 24.11
N SER A 264 -8.07 7.27 24.26
CA SER A 264 -8.67 6.20 25.05
C SER A 264 -8.66 4.84 24.34
N TYR A 265 -8.94 3.78 25.09
CA TYR A 265 -9.09 2.43 24.54
C TYR A 265 -10.22 2.35 23.50
N GLU A 266 -11.36 2.96 23.82
CA GLU A 266 -12.52 2.97 22.92
C GLU A 266 -12.20 3.68 21.60
N GLU A 267 -11.51 4.81 21.65
CA GLU A 267 -11.10 5.54 20.44
C GLU A 267 -10.15 4.72 19.58
N LEU A 268 -9.17 4.00 20.18
CA LEU A 268 -8.31 3.08 19.44
C LEU A 268 -9.08 1.93 18.80
N ILE A 269 -10.11 1.38 19.48
CA ILE A 269 -11.00 0.36 18.90
C ILE A 269 -11.81 0.93 17.73
N TRP A 270 -12.23 2.20 17.81
CA TRP A 270 -12.87 2.85 16.66
C TRP A 270 -11.91 3.02 15.48
N LEU A 271 -10.68 3.42 15.73
CA LEU A 271 -9.64 3.51 14.69
C LEU A 271 -9.34 2.16 14.05
N LYS A 272 -9.33 1.06 14.80
CA LYS A 272 -9.21 -0.31 14.24
C LYS A 272 -10.38 -0.66 13.31
N GLY A 273 -11.57 -0.19 13.61
CA GLY A 273 -12.70 -0.38 12.71
C GLY A 273 -12.60 0.47 11.45
N ILE A 274 -11.95 1.61 11.50
CA ILE A 274 -11.64 2.44 10.33
C ILE A 274 -10.54 1.78 9.48
N GLU A 275 -9.45 1.34 10.12
CA GLU A 275 -8.36 0.61 9.47
C GLU A 275 -8.87 -0.61 8.69
N GLU A 276 -9.71 -1.45 9.30
CA GLU A 276 -10.32 -2.60 8.62
C GLU A 276 -11.05 -2.21 7.33
N LEU A 277 -11.78 -1.08 7.33
CA LEU A 277 -12.49 -0.62 6.13
C LEU A 277 -11.59 0.08 5.12
N VAL A 278 -10.57 0.81 5.55
CA VAL A 278 -9.55 1.38 4.67
C VAL A 278 -8.85 0.24 3.92
N GLU A 279 -8.40 -0.79 4.61
CA GLU A 279 -7.78 -1.97 4.00
C GLU A 279 -8.73 -2.66 3.01
N MET A 280 -9.99 -2.86 3.41
CA MET A 280 -10.96 -3.59 2.61
C MET A 280 -11.47 -2.81 1.39
N TYR A 281 -11.66 -1.51 1.50
CA TYR A 281 -12.33 -0.69 0.49
C TYR A 281 -11.39 0.26 -0.24
N TYR A 282 -10.40 0.84 0.41
CA TYR A 282 -9.43 1.75 -0.21
C TYR A 282 -8.24 0.97 -0.76
N ASN A 283 -7.44 0.34 0.11
CA ASN A 283 -6.18 -0.33 -0.26
C ASN A 283 -6.38 -1.51 -1.23
N SER A 284 -7.55 -2.14 -1.22
CA SER A 284 -7.86 -3.20 -2.18
C SER A 284 -7.89 -2.76 -3.64
N GLY A 285 -7.98 -1.45 -3.92
CA GLY A 285 -8.11 -0.87 -5.26
C GLY A 285 -9.38 -1.29 -6.01
N GLN A 286 -10.35 -1.93 -5.32
CA GLN A 286 -11.55 -2.45 -5.97
C GLN A 286 -12.70 -1.44 -6.04
N PHE A 287 -12.65 -0.37 -5.26
CA PHE A 287 -13.73 0.61 -5.09
C PHE A 287 -13.28 2.03 -5.45
N THR A 288 -12.24 2.16 -6.26
CA THR A 288 -11.60 3.44 -6.56
C THR A 288 -12.57 4.47 -7.13
N ALA A 289 -13.34 4.10 -8.16
CA ALA A 289 -14.34 4.97 -8.76
C ALA A 289 -15.49 5.26 -7.78
N THR A 290 -15.95 4.23 -7.04
CA THR A 290 -17.03 4.37 -6.06
C THR A 290 -16.63 5.30 -4.93
N LEU A 291 -15.44 5.13 -4.33
CA LEU A 291 -14.97 5.98 -3.24
C LEU A 291 -14.77 7.42 -3.70
N ARG A 292 -14.20 7.63 -4.89
CA ARG A 292 -14.04 8.95 -5.50
C ARG A 292 -15.36 9.68 -5.68
N TYR A 293 -16.43 8.96 -5.99
CA TYR A 293 -17.78 9.51 -6.13
C TYR A 293 -18.46 9.81 -4.81
N VAL A 294 -18.32 8.91 -3.82
CA VAL A 294 -19.14 9.00 -2.59
C VAL A 294 -18.52 9.84 -1.49
N ILE A 295 -17.18 9.81 -1.34
CA ILE A 295 -16.48 10.52 -0.26
C ILE A 295 -16.76 12.02 -0.25
N PRO A 296 -16.80 12.74 -1.39
CA PRO A 296 -17.13 14.17 -1.41
C PRO A 296 -18.52 14.52 -0.87
N SER A 297 -19.43 13.54 -0.75
CA SER A 297 -20.75 13.74 -0.13
C SER A 297 -20.72 13.74 1.40
N PHE A 298 -19.57 13.46 2.02
CA PHE A 298 -19.33 13.49 3.46
C PHE A 298 -18.50 14.71 3.85
N ALA A 299 -18.47 15.06 5.14
CA ALA A 299 -17.70 16.21 5.62
C ALA A 299 -16.19 16.09 5.39
N CYS A 300 -15.66 14.87 5.45
CA CYS A 300 -14.28 14.53 5.10
C CYS A 300 -14.14 13.00 4.95
N PRO A 301 -13.04 12.51 4.35
CA PRO A 301 -12.76 11.08 4.19
C PRO A 301 -12.83 10.29 5.49
N PHE A 302 -12.22 10.79 6.56
CA PHE A 302 -12.30 10.14 7.88
C PHE A 302 -13.74 9.98 8.37
N THR A 303 -14.60 10.98 8.16
CA THR A 303 -16.03 10.91 8.57
C THR A 303 -16.76 9.82 7.80
N PHE A 304 -16.48 9.66 6.50
CA PHE A 304 -17.04 8.55 5.72
C PHE A 304 -16.66 7.20 6.31
N PHE A 305 -15.37 6.93 6.49
CA PHE A 305 -14.90 5.65 7.03
C PHE A 305 -15.38 5.40 8.47
N SER A 306 -15.41 6.43 9.30
CA SER A 306 -15.93 6.34 10.69
C SER A 306 -17.41 5.95 10.73
N GLN A 307 -18.26 6.64 9.97
CA GLN A 307 -19.69 6.32 9.91
C GLN A 307 -19.97 4.96 9.28
N PHE A 308 -19.18 4.60 8.27
CA PHE A 308 -19.29 3.29 7.63
C PHE A 308 -18.85 2.18 8.60
N SER A 309 -17.77 2.37 9.36
CA SER A 309 -17.32 1.42 10.39
C SER A 309 -18.37 1.20 11.47
N LEU A 310 -19.00 2.25 11.98
CA LEU A 310 -20.08 2.13 12.94
C LEU A 310 -21.27 1.33 12.37
N SER A 311 -21.70 1.63 11.15
CA SER A 311 -22.77 0.89 10.46
C SER A 311 -22.40 -0.57 10.21
N TYR A 312 -21.17 -0.82 9.79
CA TYR A 312 -20.64 -2.15 9.48
C TYR A 312 -20.60 -3.04 10.73
N ARG A 313 -20.13 -2.47 11.85
CA ARG A 313 -20.07 -3.16 13.15
C ARG A 313 -21.46 -3.37 13.76
N SER A 314 -22.35 -2.38 13.70
CA SER A 314 -23.72 -2.51 14.23
C SER A 314 -24.53 -3.63 13.56
N LYS A 315 -24.24 -3.89 12.28
CA LYS A 315 -24.85 -5.00 11.51
C LYS A 315 -24.13 -6.34 11.67
N GLY A 316 -23.05 -6.39 12.46
CA GLY A 316 -22.27 -7.60 12.69
C GLY A 316 -21.41 -8.03 11.48
N CYS A 317 -21.26 -7.18 10.46
CA CYS A 317 -20.53 -7.49 9.23
C CYS A 317 -19.05 -7.82 9.48
N HIS A 318 -18.40 -7.20 10.48
CA HIS A 318 -17.03 -7.48 10.91
C HIS A 318 -16.79 -8.91 11.44
N LYS A 319 -17.85 -9.69 11.67
CA LYS A 319 -17.76 -11.06 12.17
C LYS A 319 -17.80 -12.12 11.06
N MET A 320 -17.90 -11.71 9.82
CA MET A 320 -18.13 -12.60 8.68
C MET A 320 -17.19 -12.25 7.52
N ASN A 321 -16.77 -13.27 6.80
CA ASN A 321 -16.09 -13.06 5.52
C ASN A 321 -17.12 -12.72 4.44
N HIS A 322 -16.86 -11.66 3.68
CA HIS A 322 -17.74 -11.23 2.60
C HIS A 322 -17.15 -11.58 1.24
N THR A 323 -17.99 -12.06 0.34
CA THR A 323 -17.65 -12.13 -1.08
C THR A 323 -17.44 -10.73 -1.64
N ARG A 324 -16.82 -10.62 -2.80
CA ARG A 324 -16.65 -9.31 -3.48
C ARG A 324 -18.00 -8.61 -3.66
N LEU A 325 -19.00 -9.30 -4.18
CA LEU A 325 -20.34 -8.75 -4.33
C LEU A 325 -20.94 -8.30 -2.98
N GLY A 326 -20.80 -9.11 -1.93
CA GLY A 326 -21.25 -8.75 -0.58
C GLY A 326 -20.61 -7.48 -0.02
N LYS A 327 -19.34 -7.21 -0.37
CA LYS A 327 -18.68 -5.94 -0.02
C LYS A 327 -19.36 -4.74 -0.71
N TYR A 328 -19.68 -4.84 -2.00
CA TYR A 328 -20.43 -3.80 -2.71
C TYR A 328 -21.82 -3.61 -2.11
N GLU A 329 -22.53 -4.69 -1.77
CA GLU A 329 -23.84 -4.62 -1.14
C GLU A 329 -23.80 -3.96 0.25
N ASN A 330 -22.78 -4.26 1.05
CA ASN A 330 -22.60 -3.61 2.36
C ASN A 330 -22.39 -2.11 2.23
N LEU A 331 -21.51 -1.68 1.31
CA LEU A 331 -21.28 -0.26 1.04
C LEU A 331 -22.54 0.43 0.50
N ARG A 332 -23.20 -0.18 -0.49
CA ARG A 332 -24.46 0.32 -1.05
C ARG A 332 -25.56 0.50 -0.01
N ASN A 333 -25.75 -0.50 0.85
CA ASN A 333 -26.75 -0.47 1.92
C ASN A 333 -26.42 0.60 2.98
N PHE A 334 -25.14 0.81 3.27
CA PHE A 334 -24.72 1.92 4.12
C PHE A 334 -25.08 3.27 3.49
N LEU A 335 -24.69 3.52 2.24
CA LEU A 335 -24.92 4.78 1.54
C LEU A 335 -26.41 5.10 1.39
N LYS A 336 -27.24 4.12 1.03
CA LYS A 336 -28.70 4.28 0.97
C LYS A 336 -29.29 4.62 2.35
N GLY A 337 -28.76 4.02 3.42
CA GLY A 337 -29.18 4.32 4.79
C GLY A 337 -28.81 5.73 5.26
N GLN A 338 -27.87 6.39 4.60
CA GLN A 338 -27.49 7.78 4.89
C GLN A 338 -28.42 8.83 4.23
N GLY A 339 -29.37 8.41 3.38
CA GLY A 339 -30.28 9.33 2.70
C GLY A 339 -29.58 10.28 1.71
N LYS A 340 -28.39 9.91 1.23
CA LYS A 340 -27.64 10.75 0.28
C LYS A 340 -28.17 10.58 -1.13
N ASP A 341 -28.28 11.70 -1.86
CA ASP A 341 -28.63 11.70 -3.28
C ASP A 341 -27.38 11.37 -4.12
N LEU A 342 -27.27 10.12 -4.53
CA LEU A 342 -26.18 9.58 -5.32
C LEU A 342 -26.74 8.87 -6.58
N PRO A 343 -27.21 9.63 -7.57
CA PRO A 343 -28.01 9.07 -8.69
C PRO A 343 -27.23 8.07 -9.56
N PHE A 344 -25.89 8.14 -9.60
CA PHE A 344 -25.05 7.25 -10.40
C PHE A 344 -24.35 6.16 -9.58
N LEU A 345 -24.71 6.00 -8.29
CA LEU A 345 -24.02 5.08 -7.38
C LEU A 345 -23.95 3.65 -7.95
N ASP A 346 -25.07 3.12 -8.38
CA ASP A 346 -25.16 1.73 -8.84
C ASP A 346 -24.35 1.54 -10.14
N GLU A 347 -24.36 2.51 -11.06
CA GLU A 347 -23.56 2.47 -12.28
C GLU A 347 -22.05 2.60 -12.00
N ILE A 348 -21.64 3.47 -11.08
CA ILE A 348 -20.23 3.65 -10.72
C ILE A 348 -19.71 2.41 -9.98
N MET A 349 -20.52 1.78 -9.15
CA MET A 349 -20.17 0.47 -8.56
C MET A 349 -19.98 -0.61 -9.64
N LEU A 350 -20.83 -0.63 -10.67
CA LEU A 350 -20.65 -1.53 -11.81
C LEU A 350 -19.37 -1.24 -12.59
N LEU A 351 -19.01 0.03 -12.75
CA LEU A 351 -17.75 0.44 -13.37
C LEU A 351 -16.55 -0.19 -12.66
N ASP A 352 -16.48 -0.06 -11.33
CA ASP A 352 -15.41 -0.70 -10.54
C ASP A 352 -15.43 -2.23 -10.65
N MET A 353 -16.61 -2.84 -10.57
CA MET A 353 -16.74 -4.30 -10.65
C MET A 353 -16.23 -4.84 -11.98
N TYR A 354 -16.61 -4.23 -13.10
CA TYR A 354 -16.18 -4.66 -14.43
C TYR A 354 -14.73 -4.27 -14.74
N ARG A 355 -14.22 -3.20 -14.19
CA ARG A 355 -12.77 -2.91 -14.27
C ARG A 355 -11.94 -4.03 -13.63
N ARG A 356 -12.44 -4.63 -12.57
CA ARG A 356 -11.72 -5.65 -11.83
C ARG A 356 -11.78 -7.02 -12.50
N GLU A 357 -12.96 -7.47 -12.89
CA GLU A 357 -13.15 -8.77 -13.52
C GLU A 357 -14.42 -8.88 -14.36
N LYS A 358 -14.40 -9.84 -15.27
CA LYS A 358 -15.60 -10.24 -16.02
C LYS A 358 -16.53 -11.02 -15.09
N MET A 359 -17.65 -10.43 -14.75
CA MET A 359 -18.66 -11.06 -13.89
C MET A 359 -19.46 -12.10 -14.65
N LYS A 360 -19.82 -13.20 -13.98
CA LYS A 360 -20.68 -14.26 -14.54
C LYS A 360 -22.14 -13.82 -14.66
N ALA A 361 -22.61 -12.99 -13.73
CA ALA A 361 -23.94 -12.44 -13.69
C ALA A 361 -23.89 -11.00 -13.17
N ARG A 362 -24.82 -10.19 -13.66
CA ARG A 362 -25.00 -8.82 -13.19
C ARG A 362 -25.61 -8.84 -11.78
N PRO A 363 -25.24 -7.92 -10.87
CA PRO A 363 -25.88 -7.81 -9.55
C PRO A 363 -27.39 -7.58 -9.68
N VAL A 364 -28.16 -8.19 -8.77
CA VAL A 364 -29.64 -8.07 -8.75
C VAL A 364 -30.10 -6.62 -8.54
N TRP A 365 -29.30 -5.81 -7.86
CA TRP A 365 -29.60 -4.41 -7.57
C TRP A 365 -29.28 -3.46 -8.74
N ALA A 366 -28.61 -3.94 -9.76
CA ALA A 366 -28.30 -3.13 -10.95
C ALA A 366 -29.46 -3.24 -11.94
N ASP A 367 -29.92 -2.08 -12.41
CA ASP A 367 -31.01 -2.01 -13.38
C ASP A 367 -30.69 -2.82 -14.64
N ASP A 368 -31.72 -3.36 -15.28
CA ASP A 368 -31.60 -4.02 -16.56
C ASP A 368 -31.06 -3.06 -17.61
N LEU A 369 -30.01 -3.50 -18.31
CA LEU A 369 -29.45 -2.71 -19.37
C LEU A 369 -30.33 -2.71 -20.62
N PRO A 370 -30.36 -1.57 -21.32
CA PRO A 370 -30.97 -1.50 -22.65
C PRO A 370 -30.17 -2.32 -23.70
N LEU A 371 -29.05 -2.92 -23.32
CA LEU A 371 -28.20 -3.71 -24.19
C LEU A 371 -28.76 -5.11 -24.41
N ARG A 372 -29.27 -5.31 -25.60
CA ARG A 372 -29.58 -6.66 -26.03
C ARG A 372 -28.29 -7.39 -26.42
N ARG A 373 -28.14 -8.65 -26.02
CA ARG A 373 -26.98 -9.51 -26.38
C ARG A 373 -26.68 -9.49 -27.88
N LYS A 374 -27.66 -9.21 -28.71
CA LYS A 374 -27.52 -9.11 -30.15
C LYS A 374 -26.73 -7.86 -30.56
N GLU A 375 -27.04 -6.70 -29.97
CA GLU A 375 -26.33 -5.42 -30.23
C GLU A 375 -24.84 -5.52 -29.83
N MET A 376 -24.53 -6.14 -28.70
CA MET A 376 -23.13 -6.41 -28.32
C MET A 376 -22.40 -7.27 -29.37
N LYS A 377 -23.04 -8.36 -29.82
CA LYS A 377 -22.42 -9.22 -30.83
C LYS A 377 -22.21 -8.48 -32.16
N ASP A 378 -23.11 -7.63 -32.51
CA ASP A 378 -23.04 -6.84 -33.74
C ASP A 378 -21.93 -5.77 -33.64
N LEU A 379 -21.75 -5.12 -32.47
CA LEU A 379 -20.64 -4.21 -32.20
C LEU A 379 -19.27 -4.92 -32.28
N TYR A 380 -19.13 -6.09 -31.67
CA TYR A 380 -17.89 -6.87 -31.77
C TYR A 380 -17.58 -7.29 -33.24
N ARG A 381 -18.61 -7.50 -34.07
CA ARG A 381 -18.41 -7.90 -35.48
C ARG A 381 -18.12 -6.71 -36.39
N SER A 382 -18.83 -5.59 -36.20
CA SER A 382 -18.79 -4.44 -37.14
C SER A 382 -17.66 -3.45 -36.83
N ARG A 383 -17.27 -3.34 -35.55
CA ARG A 383 -16.26 -2.38 -35.07
C ARG A 383 -15.04 -3.02 -34.40
N GLY A 384 -14.82 -4.30 -34.65
CA GLY A 384 -13.72 -5.04 -34.00
C GLY A 384 -12.35 -4.38 -34.18
N ASN A 385 -12.06 -3.89 -35.37
CA ASN A 385 -10.79 -3.25 -35.71
C ASN A 385 -10.62 -1.88 -35.01
N GLU A 386 -11.72 -1.16 -34.73
CA GLU A 386 -11.68 0.11 -33.98
C GLU A 386 -11.57 -0.09 -32.47
N LEU A 387 -12.17 -1.19 -31.97
CA LEU A 387 -12.29 -1.47 -30.54
C LEU A 387 -11.06 -2.13 -29.95
N PHE A 388 -10.37 -2.90 -30.78
CA PHE A 388 -9.19 -3.65 -30.37
C PHE A 388 -7.97 -3.14 -31.10
N PRO A 389 -6.92 -2.75 -30.38
CA PRO A 389 -5.68 -2.26 -30.98
C PRO A 389 -5.02 -3.32 -31.88
N GLN A 390 -4.11 -2.86 -32.76
CA GLN A 390 -3.38 -3.64 -33.78
C GLN A 390 -2.83 -5.01 -33.35
N GLU A 391 -2.51 -5.19 -32.07
CA GLU A 391 -2.06 -6.50 -31.51
C GLU A 391 -3.11 -7.62 -31.66
N TRP A 392 -4.37 -7.30 -31.89
CA TRP A 392 -5.44 -8.25 -32.18
C TRP A 392 -5.54 -8.55 -33.68
N GLU A 393 -5.12 -7.61 -34.53
CA GLU A 393 -5.08 -7.81 -35.99
C GLU A 393 -3.98 -8.80 -36.40
N GLU A 394 -2.81 -8.75 -35.72
CA GLU A 394 -1.68 -9.66 -35.96
C GLU A 394 -2.00 -11.14 -35.61
N ASN A 395 -2.99 -11.39 -34.75
CA ASN A 395 -3.37 -12.70 -34.25
C ASN A 395 -4.68 -13.26 -34.86
N ASN A 396 -5.13 -12.80 -36.03
CA ASN A 396 -6.42 -13.14 -36.61
C ASN A 396 -7.59 -12.84 -35.65
N TYR A 397 -8.05 -11.61 -35.62
CA TYR A 397 -9.16 -11.16 -34.82
C TYR A 397 -10.37 -12.10 -34.94
N ASP A 398 -10.76 -12.72 -33.81
CA ASP A 398 -11.96 -13.50 -33.67
C ASP A 398 -12.89 -12.82 -32.66
N SER A 399 -14.05 -12.37 -33.12
CA SER A 399 -15.06 -11.73 -32.29
C SER A 399 -15.50 -12.57 -31.08
N LYS A 400 -15.44 -13.91 -31.17
CA LYS A 400 -15.72 -14.80 -30.03
C LYS A 400 -14.59 -14.79 -29.01
N LYS A 401 -13.32 -14.82 -29.46
CA LYS A 401 -12.16 -14.68 -28.56
C LYS A 401 -12.18 -13.32 -27.89
N ALA A 402 -12.40 -12.23 -28.64
CA ALA A 402 -12.53 -10.89 -28.09
C ALA A 402 -13.62 -10.82 -27.02
N ALA A 403 -14.81 -11.34 -27.28
CA ALA A 403 -15.89 -11.41 -26.31
C ALA A 403 -15.58 -12.26 -25.07
N ASN A 404 -14.69 -13.26 -25.18
CA ASN A 404 -14.28 -14.06 -24.03
C ASN A 404 -13.33 -13.31 -23.08
N HIS A 405 -12.47 -12.44 -23.62
CA HIS A 405 -11.44 -11.69 -22.86
C HIS A 405 -11.79 -10.25 -22.59
N SER A 406 -13.03 -9.83 -22.89
CA SER A 406 -13.52 -8.49 -22.62
C SER A 406 -14.98 -8.50 -22.11
N HIS A 407 -15.43 -7.35 -21.64
CA HIS A 407 -16.82 -7.10 -21.30
C HIS A 407 -17.23 -5.74 -21.87
N MET A 408 -18.45 -5.62 -22.32
CA MET A 408 -19.02 -4.36 -22.77
C MET A 408 -20.24 -4.02 -21.93
N GLU A 409 -20.28 -2.80 -21.41
CA GLU A 409 -21.36 -2.31 -20.56
C GLU A 409 -21.83 -0.93 -21.04
N ALA A 410 -23.10 -0.61 -20.87
CA ALA A 410 -23.63 0.71 -21.14
C ALA A 410 -23.72 1.52 -19.84
N PHE A 411 -23.28 2.77 -19.91
CA PHE A 411 -23.40 3.74 -18.84
C PHE A 411 -24.10 5.00 -19.34
N PHE A 412 -24.79 5.71 -18.43
CA PHE A 412 -25.40 7.01 -18.73
C PHE A 412 -24.43 8.18 -18.45
N PHE A 413 -23.17 7.90 -18.18
CA PHE A 413 -22.09 8.86 -18.00
C PHE A 413 -20.82 8.39 -18.68
N ASP A 414 -19.90 9.34 -18.97
CA ASP A 414 -18.59 9.03 -19.54
C ASP A 414 -17.68 8.44 -18.48
N GLY A 415 -17.52 7.10 -18.48
CA GLY A 415 -16.77 6.37 -17.48
C GLY A 415 -15.27 6.65 -17.52
N GLU A 416 -14.68 6.87 -18.70
CA GLU A 416 -13.25 7.19 -18.84
C GLU A 416 -12.94 8.58 -18.30
N LYS A 417 -13.76 9.57 -18.68
CA LYS A 417 -13.61 10.93 -18.16
C LYS A 417 -13.80 10.99 -16.65
N PHE A 418 -14.81 10.27 -16.12
CA PHE A 418 -15.01 10.18 -14.67
C PHE A 418 -13.78 9.63 -13.96
N LEU A 419 -13.10 8.61 -14.51
CA LEU A 419 -11.89 8.07 -13.93
C LEU A 419 -10.71 9.06 -13.97
N GLN A 420 -10.68 9.97 -14.93
CA GLN A 420 -9.65 11.00 -15.05
C GLN A 420 -9.86 12.17 -14.08
N ASP A 421 -11.05 12.76 -14.08
CA ASP A 421 -11.34 14.02 -13.38
C ASP A 421 -12.30 13.92 -12.18
N GLY A 422 -12.92 12.74 -11.96
CA GLY A 422 -13.91 12.53 -10.90
C GLY A 422 -15.27 13.18 -11.14
N ILE A 423 -15.49 13.78 -12.32
CA ILE A 423 -16.70 14.52 -12.63
C ILE A 423 -17.67 13.65 -13.42
N VAL A 424 -18.88 13.45 -12.89
CA VAL A 424 -19.92 12.72 -13.59
C VAL A 424 -20.52 13.62 -14.68
N GLN A 425 -20.17 13.34 -15.92
CA GLN A 425 -20.77 13.98 -17.08
C GLN A 425 -21.82 13.06 -17.69
N LYS A 426 -23.10 13.48 -17.69
CA LYS A 426 -24.20 12.73 -18.34
C LYS A 426 -23.92 12.62 -19.84
N LYS A 427 -23.52 11.44 -20.27
CA LYS A 427 -23.25 11.13 -21.69
C LYS A 427 -23.39 9.63 -21.86
N PRO A 428 -24.51 9.15 -22.38
CA PRO A 428 -24.67 7.71 -22.64
C PRO A 428 -23.55 7.19 -23.52
N CYS A 429 -22.85 6.20 -23.06
CA CYS A 429 -21.74 5.59 -23.78
C CYS A 429 -21.68 4.08 -23.56
N TRP A 430 -20.89 3.41 -24.39
CA TRP A 430 -20.49 2.03 -24.19
C TRP A 430 -19.07 2.02 -23.62
N CYS A 431 -18.83 1.25 -22.58
CA CYS A 431 -17.48 1.00 -22.07
C CYS A 431 -17.08 -0.44 -22.37
N LEU A 432 -15.98 -0.61 -23.07
CA LEU A 432 -15.32 -1.88 -23.28
C LEU A 432 -14.22 -2.05 -22.21
N PHE A 433 -14.26 -3.16 -21.48
CA PHE A 433 -13.25 -3.56 -20.51
C PHE A 433 -12.40 -4.67 -21.12
N ASP A 434 -11.12 -4.40 -21.37
CA ASP A 434 -10.18 -5.37 -21.95
C ASP A 434 -9.36 -6.03 -20.82
N TYR A 435 -9.65 -7.29 -20.53
CA TYR A 435 -9.00 -8.05 -19.46
C TYR A 435 -7.63 -8.62 -19.86
N ASN A 436 -7.25 -8.56 -21.13
CA ASN A 436 -5.89 -8.87 -21.56
C ASN A 436 -4.92 -7.72 -21.29
N ARG A 437 -5.45 -6.52 -21.17
CA ARG A 437 -4.68 -5.30 -20.87
C ARG A 437 -5.06 -4.78 -19.51
N ARG A 438 -4.18 -5.04 -18.56
CA ARG A 438 -4.35 -4.60 -17.19
C ARG A 438 -3.25 -3.63 -16.80
N SER A 439 -3.63 -2.62 -16.03
CA SER A 439 -2.66 -1.75 -15.37
C SER A 439 -1.71 -2.60 -14.50
N PRO A 440 -0.39 -2.42 -14.62
CA PRO A 440 0.56 -3.13 -13.76
C PRO A 440 0.47 -2.68 -12.29
N LEU A 441 -0.05 -1.49 -12.02
CA LEU A 441 -0.19 -0.92 -10.68
C LEU A 441 -1.40 -1.48 -9.94
N ASP A 442 -2.60 -1.23 -10.45
CA ASP A 442 -3.86 -1.55 -9.79
C ASP A 442 -4.54 -2.83 -10.30
N LYS A 443 -3.97 -3.48 -11.33
CA LYS A 443 -4.48 -4.69 -11.99
C LYS A 443 -5.88 -4.53 -12.60
N ASN A 444 -6.37 -3.31 -12.75
CA ASN A 444 -7.64 -3.04 -13.39
C ASN A 444 -7.55 -3.19 -14.91
N ALA A 445 -8.64 -3.61 -15.54
CA ALA A 445 -8.75 -3.73 -16.99
C ALA A 445 -8.69 -2.34 -17.65
N ARG A 446 -8.07 -2.27 -18.82
CA ARG A 446 -8.12 -1.07 -19.66
C ARG A 446 -9.56 -0.84 -20.11
N ILE A 447 -9.99 0.42 -20.06
CA ILE A 447 -11.30 0.84 -20.56
C ILE A 447 -11.13 1.56 -21.90
N CYS A 448 -12.08 1.33 -22.79
CA CYS A 448 -12.25 2.09 -24.02
C CYS A 448 -13.71 2.56 -24.10
N VAL A 449 -13.92 3.87 -24.21
CA VAL A 449 -15.25 4.44 -24.34
C VAL A 449 -15.63 4.56 -25.82
N ILE A 450 -16.83 4.07 -26.15
CA ILE A 450 -17.40 4.07 -27.48
C ILE A 450 -18.63 4.96 -27.44
N ALA A 451 -18.64 6.00 -28.24
CA ALA A 451 -19.84 6.85 -28.39
C ALA A 451 -21.04 6.02 -28.86
N ARG A 452 -22.17 6.25 -28.21
CA ARG A 452 -23.44 5.59 -28.53
C ARG A 452 -24.16 6.28 -29.68
#